data_90fdac32371bd6a4d3b9ae678c5aebc6
#
_entry.id   90fdac32371bd6a4d3b9ae678c5aebc6
#
_cell.length_a   1.000
_cell.length_b   1.000
_cell.length_c   1.000
_cell.angle_alpha   90.00
_cell.angle_beta   90.00
_cell.angle_gamma   90.00
#
_symmetry.space_group_name_H-M   'P 1'
#
loop_
_entity.id
_entity.type
_entity.pdbx_description
1 polymer ?
#
loop_
_entity_poly.entity_id
_entity_poly.type
_entity_poly.pdbx_seq_one_letter_code
_entity_poly.pdbx_strand_id
1 'polypeptide(L)'
;MKNLEKELEEFKKFKKDFKYEVKEVEEKDGVEVYEGESLIDENGKEKGEGENWINVGYKHSGPYAKVLSNLFPYEFVFKGKKLNSIESFFQGIKFKDPQLQDIVFTYGGLDSNYIQACSEYNWKENGIVFWQGKEIDRYSEKYDDLIDELYISAIQNPLYRNVLKNCTKEIIHTMGNIL
;
A
#
# COMPACT_ATOMS: atom_id res chain seq x y z
N MET A 1 19.21 -9.63 -13.48
CA MET A 1 18.43 -10.82 -13.09
C MET A 1 18.87 -11.43 -11.75
N LYS A 2 20.13 -11.78 -11.53
CA LYS A 2 20.59 -12.34 -10.23
C LYS A 2 20.35 -11.47 -8.99
N ASN A 3 20.19 -10.18 -9.15
CA ASN A 3 19.96 -9.28 -8.01
C ASN A 3 18.49 -9.27 -7.56
N LEU A 4 17.55 -9.40 -8.50
CA LEU A 4 16.11 -9.39 -8.24
C LEU A 4 15.66 -10.67 -7.50
N GLU A 5 16.19 -11.83 -7.88
CA GLU A 5 15.90 -13.10 -7.20
C GLU A 5 16.41 -13.11 -5.75
N LYS A 6 17.61 -12.52 -5.53
CA LYS A 6 18.17 -12.40 -4.19
C LYS A 6 17.34 -11.43 -3.31
N GLU A 7 16.91 -10.31 -3.87
CA GLU A 7 16.05 -9.35 -3.20
C GLU A 7 14.67 -9.95 -2.90
N LEU A 8 14.14 -10.79 -3.79
CA LEU A 8 12.91 -11.53 -3.60
C LEU A 8 13.02 -12.50 -2.40
N GLU A 9 14.12 -13.24 -2.31
CA GLU A 9 14.38 -14.17 -1.22
C GLU A 9 14.58 -13.43 0.12
N GLU A 10 15.30 -12.31 0.10
CA GLU A 10 15.48 -11.45 1.27
C GLU A 10 14.14 -10.87 1.76
N PHE A 11 13.25 -10.48 0.83
CA PHE A 11 11.92 -9.99 1.15
C PHE A 11 10.98 -11.07 1.66
N LYS A 12 11.00 -12.27 1.06
CA LYS A 12 10.24 -13.43 1.56
C LYS A 12 10.69 -13.84 2.96
N LYS A 13 11.99 -13.76 3.23
CA LYS A 13 12.55 -13.99 4.57
C LYS A 13 12.11 -12.89 5.53
N PHE A 14 12.15 -11.63 5.11
CA PHE A 14 11.67 -10.49 5.87
C PHE A 14 10.17 -10.64 6.22
N LYS A 15 9.31 -11.01 5.26
CA LYS A 15 7.90 -11.34 5.50
C LYS A 15 7.69 -12.47 6.52
N LYS A 16 8.57 -13.47 6.51
CA LYS A 16 8.46 -14.63 7.40
C LYS A 16 8.89 -14.29 8.83
N ASP A 17 9.83 -13.37 8.98
CA ASP A 17 10.33 -12.90 10.27
C ASP A 17 9.45 -11.75 10.83
N PHE A 18 8.75 -11.00 9.95
CA PHE A 18 7.71 -10.05 10.30
C PHE A 18 6.36 -10.76 10.31
N LYS A 19 5.87 -11.09 11.50
CA LYS A 19 4.48 -11.48 11.67
C LYS A 19 3.60 -10.25 11.44
N TYR A 20 3.04 -10.13 10.23
CA TYR A 20 1.90 -9.26 10.01
C TYR A 20 0.69 -9.86 10.75
N GLU A 21 0.57 -9.58 12.01
CA GLU A 21 -0.71 -9.68 12.67
C GLU A 21 -1.48 -8.40 12.29
N VAL A 22 -2.38 -8.51 11.33
CA VAL A 22 -3.48 -7.55 11.23
C VAL A 22 -4.35 -7.81 12.44
N LYS A 23 -4.05 -7.14 13.55
CA LYS A 23 -4.96 -7.11 14.69
C LYS A 23 -6.14 -6.27 14.24
N GLU A 24 -7.31 -6.89 14.11
CA GLU A 24 -8.57 -6.14 14.10
C GLU A 24 -8.65 -5.44 15.45
N VAL A 25 -8.48 -4.12 15.42
CA VAL A 25 -8.62 -3.30 16.61
C VAL A 25 -10.12 -3.17 16.87
N GLU A 26 -10.61 -3.73 17.97
CA GLU A 26 -11.99 -3.50 18.40
C GLU A 26 -12.16 -2.01 18.74
N GLU A 27 -13.04 -1.32 18.01
CA GLU A 27 -13.49 0.02 18.37
C GLU A 27 -14.26 -0.04 19.70
N LYS A 28 -13.69 0.56 20.75
CA LYS A 28 -14.44 0.92 21.97
C LYS A 28 -14.54 2.42 22.03
N ASP A 29 -15.77 2.91 21.92
CA ASP A 29 -16.13 4.32 22.11
C ASP A 29 -15.43 5.34 21.16
N GLY A 30 -15.06 4.90 19.94
CA GLY A 30 -14.38 5.75 18.96
C GLY A 30 -12.93 6.08 19.29
N VAL A 31 -12.34 5.40 20.29
CA VAL A 31 -10.91 5.52 20.65
C VAL A 31 -10.25 4.17 20.49
N GLU A 32 -9.32 4.08 19.56
CA GLU A 32 -8.50 2.90 19.37
C GLU A 32 -7.33 2.90 20.35
N VAL A 33 -7.16 1.83 21.10
CA VAL A 33 -6.07 1.64 22.05
C VAL A 33 -5.18 0.49 21.62
N TYR A 34 -3.89 0.75 21.43
CA TYR A 34 -2.89 -0.23 21.08
C TYR A 34 -1.81 -0.32 22.18
N GLU A 35 -1.65 -1.50 22.79
CA GLU A 35 -0.71 -1.74 23.89
C GLU A 35 -0.74 -0.68 25.02
N GLY A 36 -1.92 -0.19 25.35
CA GLY A 36 -2.11 0.84 26.39
C GLY A 36 -1.81 2.27 25.93
N GLU A 37 -1.38 2.46 24.69
CA GLU A 37 -1.15 3.77 24.08
C GLU A 37 -2.29 4.09 23.09
N SER A 38 -2.92 5.27 23.24
CA SER A 38 -3.96 5.72 22.32
C SER A 38 -3.39 6.00 20.92
N LEU A 39 -4.07 5.53 19.87
CA LEU A 39 -3.80 5.88 18.48
C LEU A 39 -4.27 7.30 18.12
N ILE A 40 -5.02 7.95 19.00
CA ILE A 40 -5.54 9.31 18.85
C ILE A 40 -4.72 10.26 19.70
N ASP A 41 -4.34 11.42 19.17
CA ASP A 41 -3.65 12.47 19.91
C ASP A 41 -4.63 13.31 20.75
N GLU A 42 -4.10 14.27 21.52
CA GLU A 42 -4.89 15.17 22.35
C GLU A 42 -5.89 16.07 21.58
N ASN A 43 -5.70 16.19 20.26
CA ASN A 43 -6.57 16.97 19.37
C ASN A 43 -7.58 16.09 18.60
N GLY A 44 -7.67 14.81 18.92
CA GLY A 44 -8.55 13.86 18.25
C GLY A 44 -8.11 13.44 16.86
N LYS A 45 -6.81 13.60 16.52
CA LYS A 45 -6.24 13.16 15.24
C LYS A 45 -5.52 11.84 15.40
N GLU A 46 -5.60 11.00 14.37
CA GLU A 46 -4.83 9.76 14.31
C GLU A 46 -3.33 10.05 14.32
N LYS A 47 -2.63 9.40 15.25
CA LYS A 47 -1.17 9.41 15.29
C LYS A 47 -0.62 8.51 14.19
N GLY A 48 0.50 8.93 13.58
CA GLY A 48 1.25 8.10 12.64
C GLY A 48 2.25 7.19 13.29
N GLU A 49 2.76 7.54 14.48
CA GLU A 49 3.80 6.79 15.16
C GLU A 49 3.64 6.86 16.67
N GLY A 50 3.82 5.71 17.31
CA GLY A 50 3.94 5.55 18.74
C GLY A 50 5.34 5.09 19.15
N GLU A 51 5.51 4.65 20.39
CA GLU A 51 6.79 4.16 20.89
C GLU A 51 7.20 2.86 20.16
N ASN A 52 6.27 1.92 19.99
CA ASN A 52 6.55 0.59 19.46
C ASN A 52 5.79 0.25 18.16
N TRP A 53 5.07 1.20 17.61
CA TRP A 53 4.24 0.99 16.42
C TRP A 53 4.28 2.17 15.43
N ILE A 54 3.96 1.88 14.17
CA ILE A 54 3.75 2.85 13.09
C ILE A 54 2.38 2.58 12.49
N ASN A 55 1.50 3.58 12.52
CA ASN A 55 0.22 3.55 11.84
C ASN A 55 0.37 4.13 10.43
N VAL A 56 0.36 3.26 9.43
CA VAL A 56 0.59 3.67 8.04
C VAL A 56 -0.54 4.54 7.53
N GLY A 57 -0.22 5.76 7.09
CA GLY A 57 -1.19 6.68 6.53
C GLY A 57 -0.57 7.97 6.02
N TYR A 58 -0.97 8.40 4.83
CA TYR A 58 -0.40 9.58 4.18
C TYR A 58 -0.64 10.88 4.96
N LYS A 59 -1.76 10.96 5.64
CA LYS A 59 -2.16 12.15 6.43
C LYS A 59 -1.68 12.09 7.88
N HIS A 60 -1.15 10.95 8.30
CA HIS A 60 -0.68 10.76 9.68
C HIS A 60 0.60 11.56 9.94
N SER A 61 0.87 11.83 11.20
CA SER A 61 2.15 12.40 11.65
C SER A 61 3.27 11.36 11.53
N GLY A 62 4.49 11.85 11.32
CA GLY A 62 5.68 11.01 11.27
C GLY A 62 6.12 10.61 9.86
N PRO A 63 7.44 10.55 9.64
CA PRO A 63 8.00 10.29 8.32
C PRO A 63 7.78 8.85 7.86
N TYR A 64 7.86 7.86 8.76
CA TYR A 64 7.68 6.45 8.40
C TYR A 64 6.24 6.15 7.99
N ALA A 65 5.26 6.66 8.75
CA ALA A 65 3.85 6.49 8.46
C ALA A 65 3.48 7.00 7.06
N LYS A 66 4.02 8.15 6.67
CA LYS A 66 3.79 8.75 5.35
C LYS A 66 4.43 7.94 4.23
N VAL A 67 5.72 7.62 4.36
CA VAL A 67 6.48 6.94 3.29
C VAL A 67 5.97 5.51 3.07
N LEU A 68 5.52 4.82 4.11
CA LEU A 68 4.96 3.48 4.00
C LEU A 68 3.54 3.46 3.43
N SER A 69 2.87 4.61 3.37
CA SER A 69 1.56 4.71 2.73
C SER A 69 1.64 4.48 1.22
N ASN A 70 0.71 3.69 0.69
CA ASN A 70 0.58 3.49 -0.76
C ASN A 70 0.35 4.79 -1.54
N LEU A 71 -0.15 5.83 -0.87
CA LEU A 71 -0.40 7.16 -1.45
C LEU A 71 0.87 8.01 -1.58
N PHE A 72 1.98 7.61 -0.94
CA PHE A 72 3.20 8.41 -0.99
C PHE A 72 3.78 8.43 -2.41
N PRO A 73 4.12 9.62 -2.95
CA PRO A 73 4.61 9.75 -4.31
C PRO A 73 6.09 9.35 -4.40
N TYR A 74 6.38 8.18 -4.89
CA TYR A 74 7.72 7.76 -5.30
C TYR A 74 7.67 6.86 -6.52
N GLU A 75 8.61 7.07 -7.42
CA GLU A 75 8.66 6.37 -8.70
C GLU A 75 9.38 5.03 -8.57
N PHE A 76 8.86 4.02 -9.27
CA PHE A 76 9.51 2.74 -9.51
C PHE A 76 9.01 2.12 -10.80
N VAL A 77 9.69 1.08 -11.27
CA VAL A 77 9.30 0.34 -12.47
C VAL A 77 8.76 -1.02 -12.09
N PHE A 78 7.56 -1.32 -12.56
CA PHE A 78 6.91 -2.61 -12.37
C PHE A 78 6.52 -3.23 -13.72
N LYS A 79 7.05 -4.42 -14.04
CA LYS A 79 6.80 -5.13 -15.31
C LYS A 79 6.93 -4.22 -16.55
N GLY A 80 7.96 -3.38 -16.56
CA GLY A 80 8.22 -2.43 -17.64
C GLY A 80 7.35 -1.17 -17.65
N LYS A 81 6.48 -0.99 -16.69
CA LYS A 81 5.64 0.19 -16.53
C LYS A 81 6.17 1.10 -15.41
N LYS A 82 6.23 2.40 -15.67
CA LYS A 82 6.58 3.39 -14.67
C LYS A 82 5.35 3.71 -13.82
N LEU A 83 5.50 3.59 -12.50
CA LEU A 83 4.49 3.94 -11.52
C LEU A 83 4.99 5.09 -10.64
N ASN A 84 4.10 6.01 -10.30
CA ASN A 84 4.41 7.16 -9.43
C ASN A 84 4.05 6.93 -7.96
N SER A 85 3.34 5.85 -7.67
CA SER A 85 3.02 5.42 -6.31
C SER A 85 2.48 3.98 -6.34
N ILE A 86 2.46 3.30 -5.20
CA ILE A 86 1.78 2.01 -5.10
C ILE A 86 0.27 2.17 -5.33
N GLU A 87 -0.33 3.27 -4.84
CA GLU A 87 -1.74 3.56 -5.07
C GLU A 87 -2.08 3.70 -6.56
N SER A 88 -1.19 4.28 -7.36
CA SER A 88 -1.43 4.39 -8.80
C SER A 88 -1.59 3.03 -9.49
N PHE A 89 -0.91 1.99 -8.99
CA PHE A 89 -1.14 0.63 -9.42
C PHE A 89 -2.56 0.16 -9.06
N PHE A 90 -2.94 0.26 -7.77
CA PHE A 90 -4.25 -0.21 -7.32
C PHE A 90 -5.42 0.50 -8.00
N GLN A 91 -5.25 1.77 -8.34
CA GLN A 91 -6.25 2.48 -9.12
C GLN A 91 -6.21 2.08 -10.60
N GLY A 92 -5.03 1.91 -11.17
CA GLY A 92 -4.86 1.55 -12.59
C GLY A 92 -5.41 0.18 -12.95
N ILE A 93 -5.22 -0.83 -12.08
CA ILE A 93 -5.69 -2.20 -12.36
C ILE A 93 -7.23 -2.34 -12.41
N LYS A 94 -7.97 -1.30 -12.05
CA LYS A 94 -9.43 -1.26 -12.18
C LYS A 94 -9.88 -0.97 -13.61
N PHE A 95 -9.00 -0.51 -14.48
CA PHE A 95 -9.29 -0.20 -15.88
C PHE A 95 -8.83 -1.34 -16.79
N LYS A 96 -9.73 -1.76 -17.69
CA LYS A 96 -9.43 -2.81 -18.68
C LYS A 96 -8.52 -2.31 -19.80
N ASP A 97 -8.72 -1.07 -20.24
CA ASP A 97 -7.97 -0.46 -21.32
C ASP A 97 -6.49 -0.24 -20.88
N PRO A 98 -5.51 -0.87 -21.59
CA PRO A 98 -4.10 -0.73 -21.23
C PRO A 98 -3.57 0.70 -21.36
N GLN A 99 -4.06 1.50 -22.29
CA GLN A 99 -3.61 2.88 -22.49
C GLN A 99 -4.09 3.76 -21.34
N LEU A 100 -5.35 3.61 -20.94
CA LEU A 100 -5.88 4.32 -19.79
C LEU A 100 -5.19 3.87 -18.49
N GLN A 101 -4.91 2.59 -18.37
CA GLN A 101 -4.15 2.03 -17.23
C GLN A 101 -2.75 2.67 -17.14
N ASP A 102 -2.02 2.77 -18.26
CA ASP A 102 -0.71 3.39 -18.32
C ASP A 102 -0.75 4.88 -17.92
N ILE A 103 -1.79 5.61 -18.30
CA ILE A 103 -2.02 6.99 -17.87
C ILE A 103 -2.18 7.06 -16.35
N VAL A 104 -3.04 6.22 -15.78
CA VAL A 104 -3.31 6.19 -14.34
C VAL A 104 -2.04 5.85 -13.54
N PHE A 105 -1.19 4.97 -14.03
CA PHE A 105 0.09 4.63 -13.38
C PHE A 105 1.04 5.82 -13.24
N THR A 106 0.94 6.83 -14.11
CA THR A 106 1.77 8.04 -14.06
C THR A 106 1.26 9.13 -13.11
N TYR A 107 0.07 8.96 -12.53
CA TYR A 107 -0.47 9.88 -11.53
C TYR A 107 0.07 9.56 -10.13
N GLY A 108 0.16 10.57 -9.26
CA GLY A 108 0.38 10.37 -7.84
C GLY A 108 -0.87 9.76 -7.16
N GLY A 109 -0.72 9.25 -5.94
CA GLY A 109 -1.77 8.50 -5.26
C GLY A 109 -3.14 9.20 -5.21
N LEU A 110 -3.17 10.48 -4.86
CA LEU A 110 -4.43 11.25 -4.78
C LEU A 110 -5.03 11.54 -6.15
N ASP A 111 -4.21 11.79 -7.17
CA ASP A 111 -4.65 12.02 -8.54
C ASP A 111 -5.23 10.74 -9.14
N SER A 112 -4.63 9.58 -8.82
CA SER A 112 -5.15 8.28 -9.23
C SER A 112 -6.54 8.01 -8.65
N ASN A 113 -6.80 8.42 -7.40
CA ASN A 113 -8.11 8.34 -6.76
C ASN A 113 -9.16 9.19 -7.49
N TYR A 114 -8.77 10.38 -7.96
CA TYR A 114 -9.66 11.24 -8.74
C TYR A 114 -10.08 10.57 -10.05
N ILE A 115 -9.14 10.00 -10.80
CA ILE A 115 -9.42 9.28 -12.05
C ILE A 115 -10.33 8.07 -11.77
N GLN A 116 -10.06 7.32 -10.69
CA GLN A 116 -10.91 6.20 -10.30
C GLN A 116 -12.34 6.63 -9.96
N ALA A 117 -12.51 7.76 -9.29
CA ALA A 117 -13.83 8.28 -8.95
C ALA A 117 -14.67 8.63 -10.20
N CYS A 118 -14.01 8.93 -11.33
CA CYS A 118 -14.64 9.17 -12.60
C CYS A 118 -14.91 7.90 -13.42
N SER A 119 -14.48 6.73 -12.93
CA SER A 119 -14.68 5.44 -13.60
C SER A 119 -16.06 4.86 -13.28
N GLU A 120 -16.76 4.38 -14.32
CA GLU A 120 -18.02 3.65 -14.18
C GLU A 120 -17.80 2.18 -13.73
N TYR A 121 -16.56 1.70 -13.74
CA TYR A 121 -16.25 0.31 -13.41
C TYR A 121 -16.30 0.05 -11.92
N ASN A 122 -17.25 -0.78 -11.51
CA ASN A 122 -17.39 -1.22 -10.12
C ASN A 122 -16.73 -2.60 -9.91
N TRP A 123 -15.41 -2.60 -9.67
CA TRP A 123 -14.63 -3.81 -9.42
C TRP A 123 -15.06 -4.60 -8.16
N LYS A 124 -15.82 -3.96 -7.25
CA LYS A 124 -16.27 -4.60 -5.99
C LYS A 124 -17.39 -5.62 -6.24
N GLU A 125 -18.14 -5.49 -7.31
CA GLU A 125 -19.26 -6.38 -7.59
C GLU A 125 -18.83 -7.79 -8.01
N ASN A 126 -17.80 -7.91 -8.82
CA ASN A 126 -17.35 -9.18 -9.38
C ASN A 126 -15.93 -9.61 -8.97
N GLY A 127 -15.18 -8.76 -8.27
CA GLY A 127 -13.82 -9.05 -7.85
C GLY A 127 -12.79 -9.09 -8.98
N ILE A 128 -13.15 -8.66 -10.20
CA ILE A 128 -12.24 -8.69 -11.34
C ILE A 128 -11.46 -7.39 -11.45
N VAL A 129 -10.16 -7.52 -11.66
CA VAL A 129 -9.23 -6.43 -11.99
C VAL A 129 -8.49 -6.78 -13.27
N PHE A 130 -7.69 -5.86 -13.78
CA PHE A 130 -7.04 -6.03 -15.08
C PHE A 130 -5.54 -5.72 -14.99
N TRP A 131 -4.73 -6.51 -15.67
CA TRP A 131 -3.35 -6.18 -15.96
C TRP A 131 -3.12 -6.19 -17.47
N GLN A 132 -2.94 -5.01 -18.05
CA GLN A 132 -2.70 -4.82 -19.49
C GLN A 132 -3.72 -5.58 -20.34
N GLY A 133 -5.01 -5.37 -20.04
CA GLY A 133 -6.15 -5.96 -20.76
C GLY A 133 -6.52 -7.38 -20.33
N LYS A 134 -5.69 -8.06 -19.54
CA LYS A 134 -5.95 -9.42 -19.04
C LYS A 134 -6.71 -9.36 -17.74
N GLU A 135 -7.79 -10.14 -17.65
CA GLU A 135 -8.59 -10.27 -16.42
C GLU A 135 -7.84 -11.08 -15.36
N ILE A 136 -7.95 -10.63 -14.12
CA ILE A 136 -7.40 -11.29 -12.94
C ILE A 136 -8.48 -11.28 -11.87
N ASP A 137 -8.78 -12.46 -11.34
CA ASP A 137 -9.60 -12.58 -10.14
C ASP A 137 -8.80 -12.09 -8.93
N ARG A 138 -9.34 -11.09 -8.22
CA ARG A 138 -8.72 -10.50 -7.03
C ARG A 138 -8.52 -11.48 -5.88
N TYR A 139 -9.27 -12.57 -5.86
CA TYR A 139 -9.20 -13.58 -4.81
C TYR A 139 -8.35 -14.79 -5.21
N SER A 140 -7.60 -14.69 -6.31
CA SER A 140 -6.73 -15.75 -6.82
C SER A 140 -5.29 -15.61 -6.34
N GLU A 141 -4.57 -16.74 -6.24
CA GLU A 141 -3.12 -16.77 -5.99
C GLU A 141 -2.35 -15.90 -6.99
N LYS A 142 -2.83 -15.85 -8.24
CA LYS A 142 -2.22 -15.00 -9.27
C LYS A 142 -2.26 -13.51 -8.93
N TYR A 143 -3.32 -13.06 -8.25
CA TYR A 143 -3.40 -11.70 -7.76
C TYR A 143 -2.43 -11.48 -6.60
N ASP A 144 -2.35 -12.42 -5.68
CA ASP A 144 -1.43 -12.35 -4.54
C ASP A 144 0.02 -12.28 -5.01
N ASP A 145 0.39 -13.13 -5.98
CA ASP A 145 1.72 -13.09 -6.62
C ASP A 145 1.99 -11.72 -7.26
N LEU A 146 1.01 -11.17 -7.96
CA LEU A 146 1.13 -9.85 -8.61
C LEU A 146 1.38 -8.74 -7.60
N ILE A 147 0.70 -8.77 -6.44
CA ILE A 147 0.87 -7.81 -5.36
C ILE A 147 2.23 -7.97 -4.70
N ASP A 148 2.68 -9.18 -4.47
CA ASP A 148 4.01 -9.44 -3.93
C ASP A 148 5.11 -8.89 -4.84
N GLU A 149 5.02 -9.14 -6.15
CA GLU A 149 5.94 -8.58 -7.14
C GLU A 149 5.90 -7.05 -7.19
N LEU A 150 4.72 -6.44 -6.99
CA LEU A 150 4.56 -4.98 -6.93
C LEU A 150 5.37 -4.38 -5.79
N TYR A 151 5.20 -4.88 -4.57
CA TYR A 151 5.90 -4.36 -3.40
C TYR A 151 7.41 -4.59 -3.48
N ILE A 152 7.83 -5.72 -4.05
CA ILE A 152 9.24 -5.99 -4.33
C ILE A 152 9.79 -4.96 -5.31
N SER A 153 9.03 -4.62 -6.34
CA SER A 153 9.44 -3.60 -7.31
C SER A 153 9.52 -2.21 -6.69
N ALA A 154 8.62 -1.88 -5.75
CA ALA A 154 8.65 -0.62 -5.01
C ALA A 154 9.93 -0.42 -4.20
N ILE A 155 10.58 -1.51 -3.73
CA ILE A 155 11.87 -1.46 -3.02
C ILE A 155 13.01 -0.92 -3.90
N GLN A 156 12.84 -0.83 -5.21
CA GLN A 156 13.79 -0.15 -6.10
C GLN A 156 13.95 1.32 -5.72
N ASN A 157 12.89 1.95 -5.22
CA ASN A 157 12.97 3.32 -4.75
C ASN A 157 13.81 3.39 -3.45
N PRO A 158 14.91 4.20 -3.42
CA PRO A 158 15.81 4.23 -2.28
C PRO A 158 15.14 4.72 -1.00
N LEU A 159 14.20 5.66 -1.09
CA LEU A 159 13.50 6.20 0.07
C LEU A 159 12.64 5.13 0.74
N TYR A 160 11.82 4.43 -0.04
CA TYR A 160 10.96 3.35 0.46
C TYR A 160 11.79 2.23 1.08
N ARG A 161 12.85 1.81 0.37
CA ARG A 161 13.79 0.78 0.86
C ARG A 161 14.46 1.18 2.17
N ASN A 162 14.92 2.42 2.29
CA ASN A 162 15.59 2.90 3.50
C ASN A 162 14.64 2.94 4.70
N VAL A 163 13.41 3.38 4.49
CA VAL A 163 12.39 3.37 5.55
C VAL A 163 12.11 1.96 6.03
N LEU A 164 11.90 1.00 5.11
CA LEU A 164 11.69 -0.40 5.47
C LEU A 164 12.87 -1.01 6.23
N LYS A 165 14.11 -0.72 5.82
CA LYS A 165 15.31 -1.23 6.49
C LYS A 165 15.50 -0.69 7.91
N ASN A 166 15.10 0.56 8.14
CA ASN A 166 15.28 1.24 9.41
C ASN A 166 14.05 1.16 10.32
N CYS A 167 12.94 0.63 9.83
CA CYS A 167 11.74 0.44 10.61
C CYS A 167 11.91 -0.77 11.53
N THR A 168 12.00 -0.50 12.85
CA THR A 168 12.09 -1.52 13.89
C THR A 168 10.81 -1.69 14.68
N LYS A 169 9.81 -0.85 14.40
CA LYS A 169 8.51 -0.82 15.07
C LYS A 169 7.51 -1.72 14.33
N GLU A 170 6.48 -2.17 15.03
CA GLU A 170 5.37 -2.87 14.44
C GLU A 170 4.62 -1.96 13.45
N ILE A 171 4.29 -2.50 12.29
CA ILE A 171 3.55 -1.76 11.25
C ILE A 171 2.08 -2.13 11.35
N ILE A 172 1.24 -1.16 11.62
CA ILE A 172 -0.21 -1.28 11.67
C ILE A 172 -0.85 -0.37 10.60
N HIS A 173 -2.07 -0.68 10.23
CA HIS A 173 -2.88 0.17 9.37
C HIS A 173 -4.31 0.18 9.90
N THR A 174 -4.70 1.29 10.49
CA THR A 174 -6.10 1.51 10.84
C THR A 174 -6.85 1.91 9.58
N MET A 175 -7.88 1.16 9.24
CA MET A 175 -8.84 1.61 8.25
C MET A 175 -9.70 2.67 8.94
N GLY A 176 -9.27 3.94 8.84
CA GLY A 176 -10.05 5.05 9.32
C GLY A 176 -11.48 4.95 8.77
N ASN A 177 -12.48 5.18 9.61
CA ASN A 177 -13.85 5.32 9.16
C ASN A 177 -13.86 6.41 8.09
N ILE A 178 -13.94 6.01 6.84
CA ILE A 178 -14.27 6.90 5.75
C ILE A 178 -15.75 7.20 5.92
N LEU A 179 -16.03 8.27 6.66
CA LEU A 179 -17.32 8.92 6.60
C LEU A 179 -17.48 9.58 5.24
#